data_b3193dd562365e69714b4223f324ed62
#
_entry.id   b3193dd562365e69714b4223f324ed62
#
_cell.length_a   1.000
_cell.length_b   1.000
_cell.length_c   1.000
_cell.angle_alpha   90.00
_cell.angle_beta   90.00
_cell.angle_gamma   90.00
#
_symmetry.space_group_name_H-M   'P 1'
#
loop_
_entity.id
_entity.type
_entity.pdbx_description
1 polymer ?
#
loop_
_entity_poly.entity_id
_entity_poly.type
_entity_poly.pdbx_seq_one_letter_code
_entity_poly.pdbx_strand_id
1 'polypeptide(L)'
;MSNIKSEIDKWYENYIDELFAYGIAFGVEKDFVLDAIHDLFLHLFESADKIEILGSPKSYLFSALKNKIITSLRKQANWLSLEEEVEYNFKIEVDAEALMEDEEERRNYEKEVESLLNLLTNKQREVIYLRFIKALSYKKFPKYSISHPKVCEK
;
A
#
# COMPACT_ATOMS: atom_id res chain seq x y z
N MET A 1 7.79 -18.09 -24.27
CA MET A 1 7.80 -17.97 -22.80
C MET A 1 8.12 -16.54 -22.42
N SER A 2 7.27 -15.93 -21.64
CA SER A 2 7.59 -14.61 -21.09
C SER A 2 8.71 -14.77 -20.07
N ASN A 3 9.71 -13.91 -20.17
CA ASN A 3 10.77 -13.84 -19.18
C ASN A 3 10.22 -13.14 -17.94
N ILE A 4 10.18 -13.85 -16.83
CA ILE A 4 9.65 -13.30 -15.57
C ILE A 4 10.35 -11.98 -15.19
N LYS A 5 11.63 -11.85 -15.48
CA LYS A 5 12.35 -10.61 -15.20
C LYS A 5 11.81 -9.44 -16.03
N SER A 6 11.45 -9.68 -17.28
CA SER A 6 10.83 -8.67 -18.13
C SER A 6 9.45 -8.27 -17.60
N GLU A 7 8.71 -9.21 -17.05
CA GLU A 7 7.42 -8.91 -16.42
C GLU A 7 7.60 -8.06 -15.16
N ILE A 8 8.61 -8.37 -14.35
CA ILE A 8 8.93 -7.60 -13.15
C ILE A 8 9.27 -6.16 -13.52
N ASP A 9 10.03 -5.94 -14.60
CA ASP A 9 10.31 -4.60 -15.10
C ASP A 9 9.02 -3.83 -15.44
N LYS A 10 8.10 -4.50 -16.11
CA LYS A 10 6.80 -3.90 -16.44
C LYS A 10 5.98 -3.58 -15.20
N TRP A 11 6.02 -4.44 -14.19
CA TRP A 11 5.34 -4.17 -12.93
C TRP A 11 5.93 -2.94 -12.25
N TYR A 12 7.24 -2.80 -12.26
CA TYR A 12 7.89 -1.62 -11.72
C TYR A 12 7.37 -0.36 -12.41
N GLU A 13 7.45 -0.31 -13.73
CA GLU A 13 6.99 0.84 -14.50
C GLU A 13 5.51 1.15 -14.28
N ASN A 14 4.68 0.12 -14.24
CA ASN A 14 3.23 0.29 -14.13
C ASN A 14 2.75 0.66 -12.73
N TYR A 15 3.45 0.21 -11.70
CA TYR A 15 2.93 0.31 -10.34
C TYR A 15 3.77 1.18 -9.40
N ILE A 16 4.91 1.67 -9.83
CA ILE A 16 5.81 2.45 -8.94
C ILE A 16 5.09 3.66 -8.32
N ASP A 17 4.35 4.40 -9.10
CA ASP A 17 3.66 5.61 -8.61
C ASP A 17 2.56 5.26 -7.61
N GLU A 18 1.79 4.22 -7.90
CA GLU A 18 0.73 3.77 -6.99
C GLU A 18 1.29 3.19 -5.70
N LEU A 19 2.36 2.44 -5.79
CA LEU A 19 3.05 1.89 -4.63
C LEU A 19 3.61 3.01 -3.76
N PHE A 20 4.22 4.00 -4.38
CA PHE A 20 4.76 5.14 -3.67
C PHE A 20 3.66 5.89 -2.92
N ALA A 21 2.54 6.19 -3.57
CA ALA A 21 1.42 6.87 -2.94
C ALA A 21 0.85 6.07 -1.78
N TYR A 22 0.73 4.76 -1.96
CA TYR A 22 0.26 3.88 -0.89
C TYR A 22 1.22 3.87 0.30
N GLY A 23 2.51 3.78 0.03
CA GLY A 23 3.53 3.80 1.09
C GLY A 23 3.52 5.10 1.89
N ILE A 24 3.39 6.23 1.21
CA ILE A 24 3.31 7.55 1.85
C ILE A 24 2.11 7.65 2.78
N ALA A 25 1.00 7.00 2.44
CA ALA A 25 -0.21 7.02 3.27
C ALA A 25 0.02 6.45 4.68
N PHE A 26 1.04 5.61 4.87
CA PHE A 26 1.39 5.09 6.19
C PHE A 26 2.08 6.11 7.11
N GLY A 27 2.34 7.32 6.62
CA GLY A 27 2.96 8.37 7.41
C GLY A 27 4.47 8.26 7.55
N VAL A 28 5.12 7.49 6.68
CA VAL A 28 6.57 7.33 6.65
C VAL A 28 7.20 8.25 5.61
N GLU A 29 8.50 8.49 5.76
CA GLU A 29 9.22 9.39 4.88
C GLU A 29 9.37 8.85 3.46
N LYS A 30 9.46 9.77 2.50
CA LYS A 30 9.58 9.44 1.08
C LYS A 30 10.75 8.54 0.77
N ASP A 31 11.92 8.87 1.31
CA ASP A 31 13.14 8.09 1.06
C ASP A 31 13.00 6.68 1.57
N PHE A 32 12.36 6.51 2.71
CA PHE A 32 12.08 5.20 3.27
C PHE A 32 11.18 4.39 2.35
N VAL A 33 10.11 5.00 1.82
CA VAL A 33 9.20 4.32 0.91
C VAL A 33 9.92 3.90 -0.38
N LEU A 34 10.72 4.78 -0.95
CA LEU A 34 11.48 4.47 -2.15
C LEU A 34 12.45 3.31 -1.91
N ASP A 35 13.16 3.33 -0.80
CA ASP A 35 14.07 2.24 -0.45
C ASP A 35 13.33 0.91 -0.29
N ALA A 36 12.15 0.96 0.36
CA ALA A 36 11.33 -0.24 0.53
C ALA A 36 10.86 -0.81 -0.81
N ILE A 37 10.46 0.06 -1.74
CA ILE A 37 10.05 -0.36 -3.08
C ILE A 37 11.24 -0.96 -3.84
N HIS A 38 12.39 -0.31 -3.80
CA HIS A 38 13.59 -0.82 -4.46
C HIS A 38 14.01 -2.18 -3.91
N ASP A 39 13.99 -2.34 -2.59
CA ASP A 39 14.31 -3.62 -1.95
C ASP A 39 13.32 -4.71 -2.37
N LEU A 40 12.05 -4.36 -2.45
CA LEU A 40 11.01 -5.28 -2.89
C LEU A 40 11.29 -5.80 -4.31
N PHE A 41 11.55 -4.90 -5.24
CA PHE A 41 11.81 -5.28 -6.62
C PHE A 41 13.14 -5.99 -6.79
N LEU A 42 14.16 -5.58 -6.04
CA LEU A 42 15.44 -6.28 -6.05
C LEU A 42 15.28 -7.74 -5.60
N HIS A 43 14.52 -7.94 -4.52
CA HIS A 43 14.21 -9.27 -4.04
C HIS A 43 13.45 -10.11 -5.08
N LEU A 44 12.50 -9.49 -5.79
CA LEU A 44 11.79 -10.16 -6.86
C LEU A 44 12.72 -10.60 -7.99
N PHE A 45 13.65 -9.74 -8.40
CA PHE A 45 14.63 -10.10 -9.43
C PHE A 45 15.53 -11.24 -8.99
N GLU A 46 16.02 -11.19 -7.76
CA GLU A 46 16.89 -12.23 -7.23
C GLU A 46 16.20 -13.58 -7.09
N SER A 47 14.91 -13.54 -6.82
CA SER A 47 14.10 -14.74 -6.60
C SER A 47 13.23 -15.11 -7.80
N ALA A 48 13.49 -14.51 -8.96
CA ALA A 48 12.61 -14.64 -10.13
C ALA A 48 12.34 -16.10 -10.52
N ASP A 49 13.32 -16.96 -10.38
CA ASP A 49 13.19 -18.37 -10.76
C ASP A 49 12.36 -19.17 -9.75
N LYS A 50 12.17 -18.65 -8.55
CA LYS A 50 11.51 -19.34 -7.44
C LYS A 50 10.15 -18.76 -7.10
N ILE A 51 9.83 -17.58 -7.65
CA ILE A 51 8.60 -16.87 -7.28
C ILE A 51 7.43 -17.40 -8.08
N GLU A 52 6.40 -17.75 -7.36
CA GLU A 52 5.10 -18.05 -7.93
C GLU A 52 4.10 -17.07 -7.31
N ILE A 53 3.57 -16.19 -8.15
CA ILE A 53 2.59 -15.20 -7.70
C ILE A 53 1.19 -15.73 -7.99
N LEU A 54 0.47 -16.04 -6.92
CA LEU A 54 -0.91 -16.48 -7.01
C LEU A 54 -1.81 -15.26 -6.99
N GLY A 55 -2.53 -15.05 -8.07
CA GLY A 55 -3.45 -13.93 -8.21
C GLY A 55 -2.80 -12.75 -8.90
N SER A 56 -3.17 -11.54 -8.48
CA SER A 56 -2.74 -10.32 -9.12
C SER A 56 -1.34 -9.89 -8.67
N PRO A 57 -0.44 -9.58 -9.59
CA PRO A 57 0.85 -8.98 -9.24
C PRO A 57 0.69 -7.69 -8.42
N LYS A 58 -0.29 -6.88 -8.78
CA LYS A 58 -0.56 -5.63 -8.06
C LYS A 58 -0.89 -5.88 -6.59
N SER A 59 -1.77 -6.84 -6.31
CA SER A 59 -2.12 -7.19 -4.93
C SER A 59 -0.93 -7.71 -4.15
N TYR A 60 -0.10 -8.52 -4.80
CA TYR A 60 1.14 -9.02 -4.20
C TYR A 60 2.08 -7.88 -3.83
N LEU A 61 2.30 -6.96 -4.76
CA LEU A 61 3.22 -5.84 -4.56
C LEU A 61 2.76 -4.92 -3.41
N PHE A 62 1.47 -4.61 -3.35
CA PHE A 62 0.93 -3.78 -2.28
C PHE A 62 1.07 -4.45 -0.91
N SER A 63 0.76 -5.75 -0.85
CA SER A 63 0.90 -6.52 0.38
C SER A 63 2.37 -6.61 0.83
N ALA A 64 3.27 -6.85 -0.08
CA ALA A 64 4.68 -6.95 0.21
C ALA A 64 5.25 -5.62 0.69
N LEU A 65 4.85 -4.52 0.07
CA LEU A 65 5.27 -3.18 0.50
C LEU A 65 4.76 -2.88 1.91
N LYS A 66 3.49 -3.15 2.18
CA LYS A 66 2.94 -2.97 3.52
C LYS A 66 3.74 -3.75 4.56
N ASN A 67 4.04 -5.00 4.28
CA ASN A 67 4.80 -5.84 5.20
C ASN A 67 6.19 -5.26 5.49
N LYS A 68 6.85 -4.72 4.48
CA LYS A 68 8.14 -4.06 4.67
C LYS A 68 8.03 -2.83 5.56
N ILE A 69 7.03 -2.01 5.32
CA ILE A 69 6.80 -0.79 6.11
C ILE A 69 6.49 -1.15 7.56
N ILE A 70 5.57 -2.08 7.78
CA ILE A 70 5.19 -2.50 9.14
C ILE A 70 6.38 -3.12 9.88
N THR A 71 7.16 -3.95 9.21
CA THR A 71 8.35 -4.56 9.80
C THR A 71 9.36 -3.50 10.23
N SER A 72 9.59 -2.49 9.41
CA SER A 72 10.51 -1.40 9.73
C SER A 72 10.01 -0.53 10.86
N LEU A 73 8.71 -0.22 10.87
CA LEU A 73 8.12 0.53 11.98
C LEU A 73 8.25 -0.23 13.30
N ARG A 74 8.07 -1.54 13.26
CA ARG A 74 8.22 -2.40 14.44
C ARG A 74 9.66 -2.36 14.97
N LYS A 75 10.63 -2.42 14.07
CA LYS A 75 12.05 -2.33 14.46
C LYS A 75 12.40 -0.97 15.06
N GLN A 76 11.89 0.11 14.49
CA GLN A 76 12.15 1.47 14.98
C GLN A 76 11.58 1.68 16.37
N ALA A 77 10.45 1.04 16.67
CA ALA A 77 9.83 1.14 17.97
C ALA A 77 10.50 0.28 19.04
N ASN A 78 11.55 -0.48 18.71
CA ASN A 78 12.23 -1.41 19.60
C ASN A 78 11.28 -2.39 20.29
N TRP A 79 10.32 -2.87 19.54
CA TRP A 79 9.30 -3.74 20.10
C TRP A 79 9.84 -5.15 20.30
N LEU A 80 9.72 -5.60 21.51
CA LEU A 80 10.20 -6.91 21.93
C LEU A 80 9.18 -8.01 21.65
N SER A 81 7.92 -7.65 21.46
CA SER A 81 6.85 -8.60 21.19
C SER A 81 6.34 -8.47 19.77
N LEU A 82 6.28 -9.61 19.07
CA LEU A 82 5.73 -9.68 17.72
C LEU A 82 4.19 -9.67 17.71
N GLU A 83 3.59 -9.80 18.90
CA GLU A 83 2.14 -9.85 19.04
C GLU A 83 1.49 -8.46 19.12
N GLU A 84 2.28 -7.46 19.46
CA GLU A 84 1.76 -6.10 19.55
C GLU A 84 1.59 -5.50 18.15
N GLU A 85 0.43 -4.87 17.94
CA GLU A 85 0.19 -4.17 16.68
C GLU A 85 1.04 -2.91 16.62
N VAL A 86 1.65 -2.70 15.45
CA VAL A 86 2.40 -1.48 15.19
C VAL A 86 1.42 -0.34 14.94
N GLU A 87 1.60 0.74 15.69
CA GLU A 87 0.81 1.94 15.45
C GLU A 87 1.33 2.68 14.22
N TYR A 88 0.44 3.01 13.33
CA TYR A 88 0.71 3.87 12.20
C TYR A 88 -0.53 4.71 11.93
N ASN A 89 -0.36 5.82 11.25
CA ASN A 89 -1.47 6.69 10.90
C ASN A 89 -1.67 6.66 9.38
N PHE A 90 -2.61 5.83 8.95
CA PHE A 90 -2.94 5.73 7.52
C PHE A 90 -3.78 6.92 7.14
N LYS A 91 -3.23 7.81 6.33
CA LYS A 91 -3.85 9.06 5.95
C LYS A 91 -4.24 9.08 4.48
N ILE A 92 -5.49 9.40 4.23
CA ILE A 92 -6.00 9.58 2.86
C ILE A 92 -6.09 11.08 2.60
N GLU A 93 -5.40 11.55 1.58
CA GLU A 93 -5.52 12.93 1.13
C GLU A 93 -6.76 13.06 0.26
N VAL A 94 -7.60 14.03 0.59
CA VAL A 94 -8.83 14.29 -0.14
C VAL A 94 -8.60 15.46 -1.08
N ASP A 95 -8.76 15.22 -2.37
CA ASP A 95 -8.63 16.26 -3.40
C ASP A 95 -9.86 16.19 -4.30
N ALA A 96 -10.69 17.21 -4.19
CA ALA A 96 -11.91 17.34 -4.97
C ALA A 96 -11.81 18.41 -6.06
N GLU A 97 -10.58 18.78 -6.45
CA GLU A 97 -10.35 19.82 -7.43
C GLU A 97 -11.06 19.56 -8.76
N ALA A 98 -11.09 18.32 -9.19
CA ALA A 98 -11.75 17.94 -10.44
C ALA A 98 -13.27 17.92 -10.36
N LEU A 99 -13.83 17.95 -9.15
CA LEU A 99 -15.27 17.83 -8.94
C LEU A 99 -15.97 19.16 -8.67
N MET A 100 -15.24 20.15 -8.20
CA MET A 100 -15.80 21.43 -7.78
C MET A 100 -14.96 22.59 -8.29
N GLU A 101 -15.62 23.56 -8.92
CA GLU A 101 -14.95 24.76 -9.42
C GLU A 101 -14.80 25.83 -8.34
N ASP A 102 -15.78 25.91 -7.42
CA ASP A 102 -15.72 26.87 -6.33
C ASP A 102 -14.72 26.41 -5.26
N GLU A 103 -13.73 27.24 -5.02
CA GLU A 103 -12.65 26.91 -4.08
C GLU A 103 -13.13 26.79 -2.64
N GLU A 104 -14.04 27.64 -2.21
CA GLU A 104 -14.57 27.59 -0.86
C GLU A 104 -15.42 26.33 -0.61
N GLU A 105 -16.30 26.01 -1.55
CA GLU A 105 -17.10 24.78 -1.49
C GLU A 105 -16.20 23.55 -1.50
N ARG A 106 -15.16 23.56 -2.33
CA ARG A 106 -14.22 22.45 -2.41
C ARG A 106 -13.49 22.24 -1.07
N ARG A 107 -13.00 23.31 -0.46
CA ARG A 107 -12.33 23.22 0.84
C ARG A 107 -13.26 22.70 1.93
N ASN A 108 -14.49 23.17 1.94
CA ASN A 108 -15.48 22.72 2.90
C ASN A 108 -15.79 21.24 2.73
N TYR A 109 -15.95 20.80 1.49
CA TYR A 109 -16.17 19.40 1.15
C TYR A 109 -15.00 18.53 1.57
N GLU A 110 -13.79 18.94 1.23
CA GLU A 110 -12.57 18.22 1.59
C GLU A 110 -12.43 18.06 3.10
N LYS A 111 -12.68 19.12 3.85
CA LYS A 111 -12.64 19.08 5.32
C LYS A 111 -13.69 18.17 5.91
N GLU A 112 -14.90 18.19 5.35
CA GLU A 112 -15.98 17.33 5.82
C GLU A 112 -15.65 15.86 5.58
N VAL A 113 -15.18 15.51 4.40
CA VAL A 113 -14.77 14.14 4.06
C VAL A 113 -13.58 13.70 4.93
N GLU A 114 -12.61 14.58 5.11
CA GLU A 114 -11.47 14.30 5.98
C GLU A 114 -11.89 14.02 7.42
N SER A 115 -12.84 14.80 7.94
CA SER A 115 -13.39 14.60 9.28
C SER A 115 -14.07 13.24 9.41
N LEU A 116 -14.84 12.84 8.39
CA LEU A 116 -15.50 11.53 8.38
C LEU A 116 -14.45 10.40 8.33
N LEU A 117 -13.41 10.55 7.52
CA LEU A 117 -12.35 9.55 7.43
C LEU A 117 -11.60 9.41 8.76
N ASN A 118 -11.43 10.50 9.49
CA ASN A 118 -10.76 10.48 10.78
C ASN A 118 -11.54 9.75 11.88
N LEU A 119 -12.84 9.50 11.67
CA LEU A 119 -13.63 8.68 12.58
C LEU A 119 -13.36 7.18 12.40
N LEU A 120 -12.71 6.81 11.31
CA LEU A 120 -12.41 5.43 11.00
C LEU A 120 -11.08 4.99 11.60
N THR A 121 -10.94 3.70 11.80
CA THR A 121 -9.63 3.13 12.18
C THR A 121 -8.67 3.16 10.99
N ASN A 122 -7.38 2.99 11.26
CA ASN A 122 -6.37 2.89 10.21
C ASN A 122 -6.69 1.77 9.21
N LYS A 123 -7.09 0.62 9.72
CA LYS A 123 -7.44 -0.51 8.86
C LYS A 123 -8.65 -0.22 7.99
N GLN A 124 -9.64 0.45 8.53
CA GLN A 124 -10.82 0.84 7.76
C GLN A 124 -10.48 1.83 6.65
N ARG A 125 -9.65 2.84 6.95
CA ARG A 125 -9.19 3.79 5.95
C ARG A 125 -8.38 3.09 4.85
N GLU A 126 -7.51 2.17 5.24
CA GLU A 126 -6.70 1.42 4.29
C GLU A 126 -7.56 0.58 3.35
N VAL A 127 -8.59 -0.09 3.88
CA VAL A 127 -9.51 -0.88 3.06
C VAL A 127 -10.25 0.00 2.06
N ILE A 128 -10.72 1.15 2.50
CA ILE A 128 -11.39 2.12 1.61
C ILE A 128 -10.42 2.58 0.52
N TYR A 129 -9.20 2.91 0.89
CA TYR A 129 -8.18 3.34 -0.06
C TYR A 129 -7.93 2.27 -1.13
N LEU A 130 -7.71 1.04 -0.72
CA LEU A 130 -7.40 -0.04 -1.64
C LEU A 130 -8.59 -0.38 -2.55
N ARG A 131 -9.80 -0.32 -2.03
CA ARG A 131 -10.99 -0.68 -2.79
C ARG A 131 -11.41 0.40 -3.78
N PHE A 132 -11.51 1.65 -3.32
CA PHE A 132 -12.12 2.71 -4.11
C PHE A 132 -11.12 3.58 -4.84
N ILE A 133 -9.97 3.83 -4.26
CA ILE A 133 -8.98 4.75 -4.84
C ILE A 133 -8.05 4.02 -5.80
N LYS A 134 -7.64 2.79 -5.45
CA LYS A 134 -6.74 2.01 -6.29
C LYS A 134 -7.44 0.96 -7.14
N ALA A 135 -8.76 0.95 -7.14
CA ALA A 135 -9.57 0.06 -7.98
C ALA A 135 -9.24 -1.43 -7.82
N LEU A 136 -8.88 -1.85 -6.61
CA LEU A 136 -8.69 -3.25 -6.33
C LEU A 136 -10.02 -3.96 -6.11
N SER A 137 -10.13 -5.17 -6.61
CA SER A 137 -11.33 -5.98 -6.47
C SER A 137 -11.63 -6.32 -5.02
N TYR A 138 -12.89 -6.25 -4.63
CA TYR A 138 -13.32 -6.63 -3.29
C TYR A 138 -12.90 -8.06 -2.93
N LYS A 139 -12.92 -8.95 -3.89
CA LYS A 139 -12.51 -10.34 -3.66
C LYS A 139 -11.06 -10.46 -3.21
N LYS A 140 -10.23 -9.49 -3.53
CA LYS A 140 -8.83 -9.50 -3.15
C LYS A 140 -8.59 -8.92 -1.76
N PHE A 141 -9.49 -8.10 -1.26
CA PHE A 141 -9.34 -7.51 0.06
C PHE A 141 -9.21 -8.52 1.18
N PRO A 142 -10.08 -9.52 1.30
CA PRO A 142 -9.92 -10.50 2.37
C PRO A 142 -8.57 -11.21 2.34
N LYS A 143 -8.12 -11.56 1.15
CA LYS A 143 -6.80 -12.16 0.98
C LYS A 143 -5.68 -11.18 1.28
N TYR A 144 -5.87 -9.95 0.86
CA TYR A 144 -4.88 -8.90 0.96
C TYR A 144 -4.71 -8.40 2.38
N SER A 145 -5.83 -8.05 3.02
CA SER A 145 -5.81 -7.42 4.34
C SER A 145 -5.69 -8.41 5.48
N ILE A 146 -6.11 -9.64 5.29
CA ILE A 146 -6.16 -10.66 6.33
C ILE A 146 -5.01 -11.65 6.22
N SER A 147 -4.68 -12.00 5.00
CA SER A 147 -3.86 -13.17 4.76
C SER A 147 -2.40 -12.99 5.05
N HIS A 148 -1.99 -11.82 5.36
CA HIS A 148 -0.62 -11.66 5.76
C HIS A 148 0.40 -12.23 4.75
N PRO A 149 1.66 -12.20 5.13
CA PRO A 149 2.74 -12.73 4.31
C PRO A 149 2.53 -14.13 3.77
N LYS A 150 1.79 -14.95 4.48
CA LYS A 150 1.60 -16.35 4.08
C LYS A 150 0.99 -16.52 2.70
N VAL A 151 0.06 -15.64 2.32
CA VAL A 151 -0.54 -15.69 0.99
C VAL A 151 0.41 -15.11 -0.05
N CYS A 152 1.16 -14.11 0.34
CA CYS A 152 2.13 -13.48 -0.56
C CYS A 152 3.37 -14.36 -0.77
N GLU A 153 3.74 -15.16 0.20
CA GLU A 153 4.89 -16.04 0.15
C GLU A 153 4.64 -17.34 -0.60
N LYS A 154 3.40 -17.71 -0.74
CA LYS A 154 3.00 -18.90 -1.45
C LYS A 154 2.75 -18.60 -2.92
#